data_c493d3f18f6c26689de509048bc99c42
#
_entry.id   c493d3f18f6c26689de509048bc99c42
#
_cell.length_a   1.000
_cell.length_b   1.000
_cell.length_c   1.000
_cell.angle_alpha   90.00
_cell.angle_beta   90.00
_cell.angle_gamma   90.00
#
_symmetry.space_group_name_H-M   'P 1'
#
loop_
_entity.id
_entity.type
_entity.pdbx_description
1 polymer ?
#
loop_
_entity_poly.entity_id
_entity_poly.type
_entity_poly.pdbx_seq_one_letter_code
_entity_poly.pdbx_strand_id
1 'polypeptide(L)'
;MPHDHPARVDLLQGTLDLLVLQTLDALGPLHGFGIARRIEQASGQAVLLNQGTIYASLVRLQQRGWISAEWGTSDNNRRAKYYALTKTGQKQLEKEANDWRRVTAVIGRVLANPHGGSGQ
;
A
#
# COMPACT_ATOMS: atom_id res chain seq x y z
N MET A 1 7.43 -16.34 -25.06
CA MET A 1 6.82 -16.07 -24.75
C MET A 1 6.46 -14.91 -24.63
N PRO A 2 6.21 -14.25 -24.95
CA PRO A 2 5.94 -13.07 -24.77
C PRO A 2 4.93 -12.90 -23.95
N HIS A 3 4.80 -11.97 -23.33
CA HIS A 3 3.93 -11.80 -22.38
C HIS A 3 2.99 -10.76 -22.76
N ASP A 4 1.79 -11.11 -22.88
CA ASP A 4 0.79 -10.17 -23.27
C ASP A 4 0.23 -9.40 -22.12
N HIS A 5 0.58 -9.73 -20.91
CA HIS A 5 0.09 -8.99 -19.76
C HIS A 5 1.15 -8.03 -19.27
N PRO A 6 0.77 -6.94 -18.61
CA PRO A 6 1.76 -5.99 -18.09
C PRO A 6 2.67 -6.65 -17.10
N ALA A 7 3.88 -6.16 -17.01
CA ALA A 7 4.82 -6.66 -16.02
C ALA A 7 4.29 -6.40 -14.64
N ARG A 8 4.40 -7.38 -13.77
CA ARG A 8 3.99 -7.25 -12.39
C ARG A 8 5.13 -6.72 -11.55
N VAL A 9 4.76 -6.00 -10.51
CA VAL A 9 5.72 -5.48 -9.55
C VAL A 9 5.58 -6.27 -8.27
N ASP A 10 6.68 -6.83 -7.80
CA ASP A 10 6.71 -7.52 -6.51
C ASP A 10 7.01 -6.49 -5.44
N LEU A 11 6.14 -6.41 -4.46
CA LEU A 11 6.29 -5.42 -3.42
C LEU A 11 6.96 -6.01 -2.19
N LEU A 12 7.88 -5.24 -1.63
CA LEU A 12 8.41 -5.57 -0.32
C LEU A 12 7.30 -5.37 0.71
N GLN A 13 7.41 -6.11 1.80
CA GLN A 13 6.41 -6.06 2.85
C GLN A 13 6.13 -4.65 3.34
N GLY A 14 7.18 -3.87 3.59
CA GLY A 14 7.00 -2.50 4.07
C GLY A 14 6.32 -1.61 3.05
N THR A 15 6.58 -1.83 1.78
CA THR A 15 5.94 -1.05 0.72
C THR A 15 4.45 -1.37 0.64
N LEU A 16 4.09 -2.65 0.75
CA LEU A 16 2.68 -3.01 0.76
C LEU A 16 1.97 -2.40 1.95
N ASP A 17 2.60 -2.45 3.12
CA ASP A 17 1.99 -1.88 4.33
C ASP A 17 1.75 -0.38 4.15
N LEU A 18 2.66 0.33 3.51
CA LEU A 18 2.49 1.76 3.20
C LEU A 18 1.28 1.98 2.29
N LEU A 19 1.11 1.13 1.26
CA LEU A 19 -0.03 1.26 0.35
C LEU A 19 -1.36 0.99 1.06
N VAL A 20 -1.38 0.05 1.99
CA VAL A 20 -2.58 -0.22 2.78
C VAL A 20 -2.93 0.99 3.64
N LEU A 21 -1.95 1.56 4.34
CA LEU A 21 -2.19 2.75 5.16
C LEU A 21 -2.72 3.91 4.31
N GLN A 22 -2.10 4.14 3.16
CA GLN A 22 -2.52 5.21 2.26
C GLN A 22 -3.94 5.00 1.75
N THR A 23 -4.30 3.78 1.43
CA THR A 23 -5.64 3.48 0.95
C THR A 23 -6.68 3.78 2.02
N LEU A 24 -6.41 3.41 3.26
CA LEU A 24 -7.33 3.67 4.34
C LEU A 24 -7.42 5.16 4.67
N ASP A 25 -6.32 5.89 4.52
CA ASP A 25 -6.36 7.34 4.72
C ASP A 25 -7.23 8.02 3.66
N ALA A 26 -7.11 7.58 2.42
CA ALA A 26 -7.82 8.21 1.32
C ALA A 26 -9.32 7.87 1.29
N LEU A 27 -9.67 6.63 1.60
CA LEU A 27 -11.03 6.16 1.39
C LEU A 27 -11.82 5.90 2.67
N GLY A 28 -11.14 5.92 3.82
CA GLY A 28 -11.80 5.59 5.08
C GLY A 28 -11.92 4.08 5.26
N PRO A 29 -12.81 3.63 6.14
CA PRO A 29 -12.89 2.21 6.46
C PRO A 29 -13.24 1.35 5.26
N LEU A 30 -12.50 0.25 5.11
CA LEU A 30 -12.71 -0.71 4.03
C LEU A 30 -12.45 -2.12 4.55
N HIS A 31 -13.13 -3.10 3.96
CA HIS A 31 -12.77 -4.49 4.22
C HIS A 31 -11.57 -4.88 3.35
N GLY A 32 -10.95 -6.01 3.68
CA GLY A 32 -9.70 -6.40 3.02
C GLY A 32 -9.79 -6.52 1.51
N PHE A 33 -10.90 -7.06 1.01
CA PHE A 33 -11.10 -7.17 -0.43
C PHE A 33 -11.13 -5.79 -1.10
N GLY A 34 -11.80 -4.82 -0.47
CA GLY A 34 -11.86 -3.46 -1.00
C GLY A 34 -10.51 -2.79 -1.01
N ILE A 35 -9.69 -3.02 0.02
CA ILE A 35 -8.34 -2.48 0.06
C ILE A 35 -7.51 -3.04 -1.10
N ALA A 36 -7.55 -4.35 -1.29
CA ALA A 36 -6.79 -4.99 -2.36
C ALA A 36 -7.22 -4.48 -3.73
N ARG A 37 -8.53 -4.40 -3.96
CA ARG A 37 -9.02 -3.91 -5.24
C ARG A 37 -8.59 -2.48 -5.52
N ARG A 38 -8.63 -1.64 -4.50
CA ARG A 38 -8.23 -0.24 -4.70
C ARG A 38 -6.75 -0.12 -5.05
N ILE A 39 -5.90 -0.90 -4.39
CA ILE A 39 -4.48 -0.88 -4.70
C ILE A 39 -4.24 -1.37 -6.13
N GLU A 40 -4.93 -2.43 -6.53
CA GLU A 40 -4.82 -2.93 -7.90
C GLU A 40 -5.24 -1.87 -8.91
N GLN A 41 -6.37 -1.21 -8.66
CA GLN A 41 -6.85 -0.17 -9.55
C GLN A 41 -5.92 1.03 -9.60
N ALA A 42 -5.47 1.49 -8.43
CA ALA A 42 -4.62 2.68 -8.36
C ALA A 42 -3.26 2.44 -9.00
N SER A 43 -2.80 1.19 -8.99
CA SER A 43 -1.51 0.84 -9.61
C SER A 43 -1.64 0.54 -11.11
N GLY A 44 -2.83 0.66 -11.68
CA GLY A 44 -3.04 0.31 -13.08
C GLY A 44 -2.86 -1.18 -13.32
N GLN A 45 -3.20 -1.99 -12.35
CA GLN A 45 -3.08 -3.44 -12.39
C GLN A 45 -1.63 -3.93 -12.39
N ALA A 46 -0.68 -3.05 -12.08
CA ALA A 46 0.72 -3.45 -11.98
C ALA A 46 0.96 -4.28 -10.71
N VAL A 47 0.15 -4.06 -9.68
CA VAL A 47 0.24 -4.81 -8.43
C VAL A 47 -1.00 -5.66 -8.31
N LEU A 48 -0.82 -6.99 -8.24
CA LEU A 48 -1.93 -7.92 -8.02
C LEU A 48 -1.71 -8.59 -6.68
N LEU A 49 -2.73 -8.55 -5.85
CA LEU A 49 -2.61 -9.00 -4.47
C LEU A 49 -3.59 -10.13 -4.19
N ASN A 50 -3.09 -11.22 -3.62
CA ASN A 50 -4.00 -12.25 -3.17
C ASN A 50 -4.44 -11.95 -1.74
N GLN A 51 -5.47 -12.64 -1.29
CA GLN A 51 -6.05 -12.37 0.03
C GLN A 51 -5.08 -12.67 1.17
N GLY A 52 -4.26 -13.70 1.01
CA GLY A 52 -3.29 -14.02 2.04
C GLY A 52 -2.28 -12.92 2.27
N THR A 53 -1.82 -12.30 1.19
CA THR A 53 -0.85 -11.21 1.26
C THR A 53 -1.46 -9.99 1.94
N ILE A 54 -2.69 -9.63 1.55
CA ILE A 54 -3.39 -8.50 2.17
C ILE A 54 -3.67 -8.80 3.63
N TYR A 55 -4.14 -10.01 3.93
CA TYR A 55 -4.48 -10.36 5.31
C TYR A 55 -3.24 -10.28 6.20
N ALA A 56 -2.10 -10.74 5.73
CA ALA A 56 -0.85 -10.67 6.50
C ALA A 56 -0.47 -9.22 6.81
N SER A 57 -0.62 -8.32 5.82
CA SER A 57 -0.38 -6.90 6.04
C SER A 57 -1.32 -6.34 7.10
N LEU A 58 -2.60 -6.66 7.00
CA LEU A 58 -3.58 -6.16 7.96
C LEU A 58 -3.29 -6.65 9.38
N VAL A 59 -2.88 -7.90 9.53
CA VAL A 59 -2.51 -8.42 10.84
C VAL A 59 -1.33 -7.65 11.42
N ARG A 60 -0.28 -7.43 10.61
CA ARG A 60 0.89 -6.67 11.06
C ARG A 60 0.52 -5.26 11.49
N LEU A 61 -0.27 -4.57 10.69
CA LEU A 61 -0.63 -3.19 10.96
C LEU A 61 -1.51 -3.07 12.19
N GLN A 62 -2.42 -4.04 12.37
CA GLN A 62 -3.28 -4.05 13.54
C GLN A 62 -2.47 -4.32 14.81
N GLN A 63 -1.50 -5.23 14.73
CA GLN A 63 -0.64 -5.52 15.87
C GLN A 63 0.18 -4.31 16.30
N ARG A 64 0.53 -3.45 15.34
CA ARG A 64 1.27 -2.23 15.64
C ARG A 64 0.38 -1.08 16.09
N GLY A 65 -0.93 -1.27 16.05
CA GLY A 65 -1.85 -0.23 16.46
C GLY A 65 -2.05 0.86 15.43
N TRP A 66 -1.64 0.63 14.21
CA TRP A 66 -1.77 1.64 13.14
C TRP A 66 -3.10 1.57 12.42
N ILE A 67 -3.79 0.45 12.53
CA ILE A 67 -5.17 0.32 12.06
C ILE A 67 -5.99 -0.38 13.12
N SER A 68 -7.29 -0.13 13.07
CA SER A 68 -8.27 -0.81 13.93
C SER A 68 -9.21 -1.60 13.05
N ALA A 69 -9.95 -2.52 13.65
CA ALA A 69 -10.86 -3.36 12.89
C ALA A 69 -12.18 -3.50 13.63
N GLU A 70 -13.27 -3.45 12.87
CA GLU A 70 -14.61 -3.64 13.40
C GLU A 70 -15.43 -4.47 12.44
N TRP A 71 -16.31 -5.30 12.97
CA TRP A 71 -17.23 -6.04 12.15
C TRP A 71 -18.35 -5.14 11.68
N GLY A 72 -18.75 -5.32 10.42
CA GLY A 72 -19.85 -4.58 9.84
C GLY A 72 -20.54 -5.42 8.79
N THR A 73 -21.48 -4.80 8.08
CA THR A 73 -22.22 -5.48 7.02
C THR A 73 -21.80 -4.88 5.68
N SER A 74 -21.38 -5.74 4.76
CA SER A 74 -20.97 -5.28 3.44
C SER A 74 -22.19 -5.04 2.56
N ASP A 75 -21.94 -4.51 1.36
CA ASP A 75 -22.99 -4.23 0.39
C ASP A 75 -23.79 -5.48 0.02
N ASN A 76 -23.16 -6.65 0.13
CA ASN A 76 -23.83 -7.91 -0.16
C ASN A 76 -24.57 -8.45 1.04
N ASN A 77 -24.80 -7.64 2.05
CA ASN A 77 -25.47 -8.06 3.27
C ASN A 77 -24.72 -9.18 3.96
N ARG A 78 -23.41 -9.22 3.82
CA ARG A 78 -22.56 -10.20 4.46
C ARG A 78 -21.75 -9.53 5.55
N ARG A 79 -21.46 -10.30 6.59
CA ARG A 79 -20.64 -9.82 7.66
C ARG A 79 -19.19 -9.71 7.18
N ALA A 80 -18.57 -8.58 7.42
CA ALA A 80 -17.18 -8.35 7.01
C ALA A 80 -16.47 -7.51 8.06
N LYS A 81 -15.15 -7.67 8.12
CA LYS A 81 -14.32 -6.91 9.02
C LYS A 81 -13.83 -5.68 8.28
N TYR A 82 -14.11 -4.52 8.84
CA TYR A 82 -13.70 -3.24 8.25
C TYR A 82 -12.52 -2.69 9.02
N TYR A 83 -11.55 -2.19 8.27
CA TYR A 83 -10.30 -1.67 8.84
C TYR A 83 -10.26 -0.16 8.65
N ALA A 84 -9.73 0.53 9.64
CA ALA A 84 -9.65 1.98 9.61
C ALA A 84 -8.30 2.43 10.14
N LEU A 85 -7.80 3.53 9.64
CA LEU A 85 -6.55 4.11 10.08
C LEU A 85 -6.73 4.73 11.46
N THR A 86 -5.79 4.48 12.37
CA THR A 86 -5.80 5.12 13.68
C THR A 86 -4.99 6.41 13.62
N LYS A 87 -5.06 7.23 14.68
CA LYS A 87 -4.22 8.43 14.75
C LYS A 87 -2.74 8.09 14.71
N THR A 88 -2.35 7.03 15.40
CA THR A 88 -0.96 6.58 15.37
C THR A 88 -0.58 6.13 13.97
N GLY A 89 -1.51 5.43 13.30
CA GLY A 89 -1.29 5.01 11.92
C GLY A 89 -1.15 6.19 10.97
N GLN A 90 -1.91 7.25 11.19
CA GLN A 90 -1.80 8.43 10.35
C GLN A 90 -0.44 9.10 10.48
N LYS A 91 0.08 9.20 11.70
CA LYS A 91 1.42 9.75 11.90
C LYS A 91 2.48 8.88 11.24
N GLN A 92 2.31 7.56 11.35
CA GLN A 92 3.25 6.63 10.73
C GLN A 92 3.19 6.74 9.21
N LEU A 93 2.00 6.88 8.65
CA LEU A 93 1.83 7.06 7.22
C LEU A 93 2.56 8.29 6.73
N GLU A 94 2.40 9.41 7.42
CA GLU A 94 3.05 10.66 7.03
C GLU A 94 4.57 10.52 7.03
N LYS A 95 5.09 9.88 8.07
CA LYS A 95 6.53 9.67 8.18
C LYS A 95 7.04 8.80 7.04
N GLU A 96 6.38 7.66 6.80
CA GLU A 96 6.83 6.73 5.78
C GLU A 96 6.66 7.29 4.37
N ALA A 97 5.59 8.03 4.13
CA ALA A 97 5.38 8.63 2.82
C ALA A 97 6.46 9.66 2.53
N ASN A 98 6.84 10.47 3.53
CA ASN A 98 7.91 11.43 3.35
C ASN A 98 9.26 10.75 3.13
N ASP A 99 9.54 9.69 3.88
CA ASP A 99 10.78 8.93 3.69
C ASP A 99 10.84 8.34 2.29
N TRP A 100 9.72 7.81 1.82
CA TRP A 100 9.66 7.22 0.49
C TRP A 100 9.89 8.27 -0.60
N ARG A 101 9.30 9.45 -0.45
CA ARG A 101 9.52 10.53 -1.43
C ARG A 101 10.99 10.92 -1.50
N ARG A 102 11.66 10.97 -0.36
CA ARG A 102 13.09 11.30 -0.34
C ARG A 102 13.92 10.21 -1.00
N VAL A 103 13.61 8.94 -0.69
CA VAL A 103 14.34 7.82 -1.27
C VAL A 103 14.16 7.79 -2.79
N THR A 104 12.92 7.94 -3.26
CA THR A 104 12.68 7.90 -4.70
C THR A 104 13.34 9.08 -5.42
N ALA A 105 13.39 10.23 -4.78
CA ALA A 105 14.07 11.38 -5.38
C ALA A 105 15.57 11.13 -5.52
N VAL A 106 16.19 10.54 -4.50
CA VAL A 106 17.61 10.18 -4.56
C VAL A 106 17.86 9.13 -5.63
N ILE A 107 17.04 8.09 -5.66
CA ILE A 107 17.19 7.04 -6.66
C ILE A 107 17.06 7.64 -8.06
N GLY A 108 16.07 8.51 -8.24
CA GLY A 108 15.87 9.13 -9.54
C GLY A 108 17.08 9.93 -10.00
N ARG A 109 17.71 10.67 -9.08
CA ARG A 109 18.90 11.43 -9.43
C ARG A 109 20.08 10.53 -9.78
N VAL A 110 20.25 9.45 -9.03
CA VAL A 110 21.35 8.52 -9.32
C VAL A 110 21.15 7.85 -10.66
N LEU A 111 19.93 7.41 -10.96
CA LEU A 111 19.65 6.77 -12.24
C LEU A 111 19.79 7.73 -13.41
N ALA A 112 19.46 9.00 -13.22
CA ALA A 112 19.58 9.98 -14.28
C ALA A 112 21.03 10.40 -14.52
N ASN A 113 21.90 10.19 -13.54
CA ASN A 113 23.30 10.61 -13.65
C ASN A 113 24.22 9.52 -13.14
N PRO A 114 24.23 8.36 -13.83
CA PRO A 114 24.91 7.17 -13.31
C PRO A 114 26.43 7.33 -13.22
N HIS A 115 27.01 8.30 -13.93
CA HIS A 115 28.45 8.49 -13.90
C HIS A 115 28.89 9.48 -12.85
N GLY A 116 27.96 9.95 -12.03
CA GLY A 116 28.30 10.87 -10.99
C GLY A 116 28.74 12.21 -11.46
N GLY A 117 28.44 12.55 -12.62
CA GLY A 117 28.87 13.79 -13.16
C GLY A 117 28.18 14.91 -12.49
N SER A 118 28.93 15.89 -12.18
CA SER A 118 28.41 16.90 -11.53
C SER A 118 27.74 17.69 -12.41
N GLY A 119 26.80 17.42 -12.76
CA GLY A 119 26.05 18.32 -13.35
C GLY A 119 26.67 19.16 -14.29
N GLN A 120 27.47 18.86 -14.77
CA GLN A 120 27.91 19.63 -15.58
C GLN A 120 27.08 19.82 -16.45
#